data_32c5e77a11b3e2350153c5eece987a6c
#
_entry.id   32c5e77a11b3e2350153c5eece987a6c
#
_cell.length_a   1.000
_cell.length_b   1.000
_cell.length_c   1.000
_cell.angle_alpha   90.00
_cell.angle_beta   90.00
_cell.angle_gamma   90.00
#
_symmetry.space_group_name_H-M   'P 1'
#
loop_
_entity.id
_entity.type
_entity.pdbx_description
1 polymer ?
#
loop_
_entity_poly.entity_id
_entity_poly.type
_entity_poly.pdbx_seq_one_letter_code
_entity_poly.pdbx_strand_id
1 'polypeptide(L)'
;MNKLFLLLAALSCLILSSPASSKTADLPFSVTTVAELDEPWAMTFLPDGQLLVTEKAGQLLLVSQSGEISKPFSGLPEIAYGGQGGLGDIVLHPNYSSNRLIYISYAESGEGNQYGAAVARAILNFDDKQQGVLENLEVIWRQSPKVSGKGHYGHRMAFDDQGFLFISSGERQKFDPAQDMTGNLGKIIRLHDDGSIPDDNPFFKEGGVTAQIWSSGHRNPLGLAFDDQGRLWNTEMGPLHGDELNLVKRAKNYGYPTVSNGDHYSGKKIPDHDTRPDFEAPKTWWKPTIAPAELIYYSGDMFVDWRNSFLIAGLKPKAIIRVVIDDESAKEVERFDMGVRIREIEQGPDGAVWVLEDGTEAKLLKLTR
;
A
#
# COMPACT_ATOMS: atom_id res chain seq x y z
N MET A 1 73.54 15.56 -45.70
CA MET A 1 72.16 15.04 -45.74
C MET A 1 71.82 14.57 -44.35
N ASN A 2 71.35 15.49 -43.50
CA ASN A 2 70.95 15.19 -42.08
C ASN A 2 69.43 15.04 -41.96
N LYS A 3 68.98 13.88 -41.50
CA LYS A 3 67.58 13.63 -41.15
C LYS A 3 67.42 13.94 -39.67
N LEU A 4 66.55 14.93 -39.41
CA LEU A 4 66.16 15.37 -38.11
C LEU A 4 64.94 14.51 -37.68
N PHE A 5 65.03 13.73 -36.58
CA PHE A 5 63.92 13.02 -35.98
C PHE A 5 63.29 13.91 -34.92
N LEU A 6 61.98 14.27 -35.11
CA LEU A 6 61.15 14.89 -34.08
C LEU A 6 60.53 13.79 -33.24
N LEU A 7 60.83 13.75 -31.94
CA LEU A 7 60.06 12.99 -30.93
C LEU A 7 58.86 13.81 -30.45
N LEU A 8 57.66 13.34 -30.72
CA LEU A 8 56.45 13.84 -30.06
C LEU A 8 56.26 13.08 -28.74
N ALA A 9 56.36 13.80 -27.63
CA ALA A 9 55.97 13.29 -26.31
C ALA A 9 54.48 13.50 -26.12
N ALA A 10 53.71 12.40 -26.06
CA ALA A 10 52.28 12.43 -25.72
C ALA A 10 52.15 12.49 -24.19
N LEU A 11 51.64 13.61 -23.70
CA LEU A 11 51.32 13.82 -22.28
C LEU A 11 49.89 13.27 -22.02
N SER A 12 49.78 12.08 -21.45
CA SER A 12 48.54 11.49 -21.03
C SER A 12 48.09 12.13 -19.71
N CYS A 13 47.09 13.01 -19.76
CA CYS A 13 46.35 13.49 -18.58
C CYS A 13 45.47 12.37 -18.04
N LEU A 14 45.85 11.72 -16.95
CA LEU A 14 44.95 10.92 -16.14
C LEU A 14 43.96 11.85 -15.42
N ILE A 15 42.72 11.87 -15.89
CA ILE A 15 41.61 12.49 -15.15
C ILE A 15 41.24 11.50 -14.06
N LEU A 16 41.66 11.74 -12.83
CA LEU A 16 41.14 11.10 -11.63
C LEU A 16 39.70 11.60 -11.40
N SER A 17 38.74 10.82 -11.85
CA SER A 17 37.33 11.01 -11.46
C SER A 17 37.19 10.60 -10.00
N SER A 18 37.15 11.56 -9.09
CA SER A 18 36.68 11.32 -7.71
C SER A 18 35.24 10.81 -7.76
N PRO A 19 34.88 9.74 -7.03
CA PRO A 19 33.48 9.34 -6.91
C PRO A 19 32.72 10.47 -6.23
N ALA A 20 31.67 10.94 -6.86
CA ALA A 20 30.74 11.88 -6.26
C ALA A 20 30.11 11.16 -5.04
N SER A 21 30.54 11.56 -3.85
CA SER A 21 29.87 11.19 -2.60
C SER A 21 28.45 11.78 -2.68
N SER A 22 27.46 10.95 -2.86
CA SER A 22 26.06 11.35 -2.66
C SER A 22 25.97 11.78 -1.19
N LYS A 23 25.71 13.05 -0.93
CA LYS A 23 25.26 13.50 0.39
C LYS A 23 23.92 12.82 0.65
N THR A 24 23.91 11.72 1.41
CA THR A 24 22.73 11.30 2.14
C THR A 24 22.36 12.46 3.04
N ALA A 25 21.17 13.04 2.83
CA ALA A 25 20.63 14.02 3.77
C ALA A 25 20.65 13.36 5.17
N ASP A 26 21.09 14.10 6.19
CA ASP A 26 21.06 13.59 7.57
C ASP A 26 19.59 13.32 7.93
N LEU A 27 19.22 12.04 7.99
CA LEU A 27 17.89 11.64 8.43
C LEU A 27 17.78 11.90 9.95
N PRO A 28 16.62 12.35 10.45
CA PRO A 28 16.43 12.61 11.88
C PRO A 28 16.24 11.33 12.71
N PHE A 29 16.59 10.18 12.13
CA PHE A 29 16.48 8.86 12.73
C PHE A 29 17.60 7.93 12.23
N SER A 30 17.88 6.91 13.01
CA SER A 30 18.78 5.80 12.62
C SER A 30 18.01 4.78 11.80
N VAL A 31 18.68 4.18 10.80
CA VAL A 31 18.14 3.13 9.94
C VAL A 31 18.93 1.85 10.14
N THR A 32 18.24 0.78 10.53
CA THR A 32 18.83 -0.55 10.70
C THR A 32 18.22 -1.51 9.70
N THR A 33 19.04 -2.19 8.89
CA THR A 33 18.59 -3.30 8.07
C THR A 33 18.38 -4.51 8.95
N VAL A 34 17.16 -5.08 8.90
CA VAL A 34 16.77 -6.26 9.69
C VAL A 34 16.85 -7.53 8.86
N ALA A 35 16.28 -7.52 7.66
CA ALA A 35 16.24 -8.68 6.77
C ALA A 35 16.27 -8.24 5.30
N GLU A 36 16.52 -9.18 4.39
CA GLU A 36 16.40 -9.02 2.93
C GLU A 36 15.34 -9.99 2.42
N LEU A 37 14.43 -9.53 1.56
CA LEU A 37 13.23 -10.20 1.11
C LEU A 37 13.08 -10.04 -0.41
N ASP A 38 12.25 -10.88 -1.04
CA ASP A 38 12.02 -10.83 -2.49
C ASP A 38 10.62 -10.29 -2.82
N GLU A 39 10.56 -9.11 -3.41
CA GLU A 39 9.33 -8.39 -3.73
C GLU A 39 8.33 -8.36 -2.55
N PRO A 40 8.74 -7.94 -1.32
CA PRO A 40 7.83 -7.85 -0.20
C PRO A 40 6.74 -6.81 -0.48
N TRP A 41 5.50 -7.09 -0.01
CA TRP A 41 4.37 -6.22 -0.32
C TRP A 41 3.71 -5.61 0.90
N ALA A 42 3.48 -6.39 1.97
CA ALA A 42 2.90 -5.92 3.22
C ALA A 42 3.49 -6.65 4.43
N MET A 43 3.33 -6.05 5.60
CA MET A 43 3.71 -6.66 6.87
C MET A 43 2.72 -6.29 7.96
N THR A 44 2.65 -7.14 9.00
CA THR A 44 1.92 -6.83 10.24
C THR A 44 2.60 -7.50 11.42
N PHE A 45 2.52 -6.88 12.59
CA PHE A 45 3.11 -7.44 13.82
C PHE A 45 2.17 -8.44 14.48
N LEU A 46 2.71 -9.59 14.85
CA LEU A 46 2.10 -10.50 15.82
C LEU A 46 2.22 -9.92 17.25
N PRO A 47 1.35 -10.34 18.18
CA PRO A 47 1.41 -9.87 19.57
C PRO A 47 2.72 -10.16 20.30
N ASP A 48 3.51 -11.12 19.84
CA ASP A 48 4.84 -11.44 20.36
C ASP A 48 5.97 -10.59 19.77
N GLY A 49 5.64 -9.68 18.85
CA GLY A 49 6.56 -8.75 18.20
C GLY A 49 7.26 -9.30 16.96
N GLN A 50 6.96 -10.53 16.53
CA GLN A 50 7.40 -11.02 15.22
C GLN A 50 6.53 -10.41 14.11
N LEU A 51 7.04 -10.42 12.88
CA LEU A 51 6.33 -9.86 11.72
C LEU A 51 5.87 -10.98 10.80
N LEU A 52 4.62 -10.90 10.36
CA LEU A 52 4.18 -11.59 9.16
C LEU A 52 4.48 -10.70 7.96
N VAL A 53 5.12 -11.24 6.94
CA VAL A 53 5.48 -10.50 5.71
C VAL A 53 4.99 -11.27 4.50
N THR A 54 4.32 -10.58 3.59
CA THR A 54 3.90 -11.15 2.30
C THR A 54 4.92 -10.80 1.22
N GLU A 55 5.26 -11.78 0.38
CA GLU A 55 5.99 -11.56 -0.87
C GLU A 55 5.04 -11.77 -2.06
N LYS A 56 5.08 -10.88 -3.03
CA LYS A 56 4.16 -10.86 -4.18
C LYS A 56 4.05 -12.17 -4.93
N ALA A 57 5.15 -12.93 -5.00
CA ALA A 57 5.17 -14.23 -5.66
C ALA A 57 4.26 -15.28 -5.02
N GLY A 58 3.72 -15.01 -3.82
CA GLY A 58 2.80 -15.90 -3.11
C GLY A 58 3.43 -16.57 -1.91
N GLN A 59 4.39 -15.94 -1.25
CA GLN A 59 4.98 -16.42 -0.01
C GLN A 59 4.49 -15.59 1.17
N LEU A 60 4.12 -16.24 2.26
CA LEU A 60 3.89 -15.64 3.57
C LEU A 60 5.00 -16.15 4.51
N LEU A 61 5.69 -15.22 5.14
CA LEU A 61 6.87 -15.47 5.95
C LEU A 61 6.66 -14.92 7.37
N LEU A 62 7.29 -15.56 8.35
CA LEU A 62 7.49 -15.02 9.68
C LEU A 62 8.92 -14.47 9.76
N VAL A 63 9.06 -13.22 10.19
CA VAL A 63 10.35 -12.56 10.34
C VAL A 63 10.51 -12.10 11.79
N SER A 64 11.59 -12.51 12.43
CA SER A 64 11.91 -12.02 13.78
C SER A 64 12.48 -10.61 13.74
N GLN A 65 12.42 -9.88 14.86
CA GLN A 65 13.05 -8.56 14.97
C GLN A 65 14.58 -8.61 14.87
N SER A 66 15.19 -9.80 14.98
CA SER A 66 16.62 -10.04 14.75
C SER A 66 16.97 -10.40 13.30
N GLY A 67 15.96 -10.52 12.42
CA GLY A 67 16.16 -10.79 11.00
C GLY A 67 16.13 -12.28 10.61
N GLU A 68 15.73 -13.18 11.52
CA GLU A 68 15.53 -14.57 11.16
C GLU A 68 14.25 -14.72 10.35
N ILE A 69 14.33 -15.37 9.19
CA ILE A 69 13.21 -15.58 8.26
C ILE A 69 12.81 -17.06 8.30
N SER A 70 11.52 -17.32 8.48
CA SER A 70 10.97 -18.68 8.42
C SER A 70 10.99 -19.24 7.00
N LYS A 71 10.68 -20.52 6.87
CA LYS A 71 10.22 -21.06 5.58
C LYS A 71 8.86 -20.48 5.24
N PRO A 72 8.49 -20.43 3.95
CA PRO A 72 7.16 -20.02 3.53
C PRO A 72 6.06 -20.86 4.19
N PHE A 73 4.98 -20.19 4.60
CA PHE A 73 3.83 -20.84 5.21
C PHE A 73 3.07 -21.69 4.18
N SER A 74 2.38 -22.71 4.65
CA SER A 74 1.49 -23.54 3.86
C SER A 74 0.02 -23.11 4.00
N GLY A 75 -0.84 -23.61 3.09
CA GLY A 75 -2.28 -23.34 3.14
C GLY A 75 -2.73 -22.05 2.44
N LEU A 76 -1.83 -21.35 1.76
CA LEU A 76 -2.17 -20.20 0.91
C LEU A 76 -3.01 -20.62 -0.29
N PRO A 77 -3.90 -19.74 -0.82
CA PRO A 77 -4.62 -19.97 -2.05
C PRO A 77 -3.67 -19.88 -3.27
N GLU A 78 -4.18 -20.23 -4.44
CA GLU A 78 -3.46 -20.00 -5.70
C GLU A 78 -3.38 -18.50 -5.99
N ILE A 79 -2.17 -17.97 -6.17
CA ILE A 79 -1.88 -16.56 -6.39
C ILE A 79 -1.63 -16.28 -7.87
N ALA A 80 -2.40 -15.37 -8.47
CA ALA A 80 -2.20 -14.92 -9.84
C ALA A 80 -1.11 -13.84 -9.91
N TYR A 81 0.15 -14.26 -9.74
CA TYR A 81 1.30 -13.36 -9.76
C TYR A 81 1.51 -12.70 -11.13
N GLY A 82 1.95 -11.43 -11.11
CA GLY A 82 2.44 -10.66 -12.26
C GLY A 82 1.83 -9.27 -12.40
N GLY A 83 2.57 -8.37 -13.02
CA GLY A 83 2.24 -6.95 -13.06
C GLY A 83 2.17 -6.35 -11.65
N GLN A 84 1.05 -5.74 -11.29
CA GLN A 84 0.80 -5.24 -9.95
C GLN A 84 0.09 -6.27 -9.04
N GLY A 85 -0.27 -7.43 -9.58
CA GLY A 85 -0.94 -8.50 -8.82
C GLY A 85 0.05 -9.50 -8.23
N GLY A 86 -0.39 -10.15 -7.17
CA GLY A 86 0.35 -11.12 -6.39
C GLY A 86 -0.33 -11.37 -5.06
N LEU A 87 0.37 -11.94 -4.10
CA LEU A 87 -0.03 -11.88 -2.69
C LEU A 87 0.17 -10.43 -2.23
N GLY A 88 -0.85 -9.88 -1.60
CA GLY A 88 -0.90 -8.47 -1.23
C GLY A 88 -0.90 -8.26 0.26
N ASP A 89 -1.94 -7.63 0.77
CA ASP A 89 -2.04 -7.20 2.15
C ASP A 89 -2.24 -8.34 3.15
N ILE A 90 -1.85 -8.08 4.38
CA ILE A 90 -2.06 -8.98 5.51
C ILE A 90 -2.41 -8.17 6.76
N VAL A 91 -3.55 -8.48 7.37
CA VAL A 91 -3.95 -7.86 8.64
C VAL A 91 -4.41 -8.93 9.64
N LEU A 92 -4.22 -8.65 10.92
CA LEU A 92 -4.77 -9.47 12.00
C LEU A 92 -6.22 -9.07 12.28
N HIS A 93 -7.04 -10.06 12.66
CA HIS A 93 -8.33 -9.75 13.28
C HIS A 93 -8.13 -8.97 14.59
N PRO A 94 -8.96 -7.97 14.94
CA PRO A 94 -8.83 -7.22 16.20
C PRO A 94 -8.73 -8.10 17.46
N ASN A 95 -9.37 -9.26 17.45
CA ASN A 95 -9.30 -10.27 18.53
C ASN A 95 -8.34 -11.42 18.23
N TYR A 96 -7.26 -11.18 17.45
CA TYR A 96 -6.31 -12.20 17.02
C TYR A 96 -5.79 -13.07 18.18
N SER A 97 -5.47 -12.47 19.32
CA SER A 97 -4.97 -13.21 20.50
C SER A 97 -5.90 -14.32 20.98
N SER A 98 -7.20 -14.24 20.69
CA SER A 98 -8.20 -15.25 21.06
C SER A 98 -8.59 -16.18 19.92
N ASN A 99 -8.66 -15.67 18.68
CA ASN A 99 -9.19 -16.42 17.53
C ASN A 99 -8.12 -16.81 16.50
N ARG A 100 -6.95 -16.20 16.54
CA ARG A 100 -5.83 -16.41 15.60
C ARG A 100 -6.20 -16.20 14.12
N LEU A 101 -7.26 -15.43 13.85
CA LEU A 101 -7.67 -15.10 12.50
C LEU A 101 -6.75 -14.06 11.88
N ILE A 102 -6.29 -14.34 10.68
CA ILE A 102 -5.60 -13.40 9.80
C ILE A 102 -6.39 -13.24 8.51
N TYR A 103 -6.21 -12.12 7.86
CA TYR A 103 -6.79 -11.80 6.56
C TYR A 103 -5.67 -11.54 5.57
N ILE A 104 -5.76 -12.13 4.39
CA ILE A 104 -4.83 -11.92 3.29
C ILE A 104 -5.60 -11.47 2.06
N SER A 105 -5.03 -10.53 1.33
CA SER A 105 -5.54 -10.14 0.02
C SER A 105 -4.61 -10.64 -1.08
N TYR A 106 -5.17 -10.94 -2.25
CA TYR A 106 -4.37 -11.46 -3.34
C TYR A 106 -5.05 -11.26 -4.69
N ALA A 107 -4.26 -11.34 -5.76
CA ALA A 107 -4.78 -11.41 -7.11
C ALA A 107 -5.22 -12.86 -7.41
N GLU A 108 -6.47 -13.03 -7.87
CA GLU A 108 -7.08 -14.30 -8.22
C GLU A 108 -7.37 -14.35 -9.72
N SER A 109 -7.03 -15.48 -10.36
CA SER A 109 -7.40 -15.75 -11.76
C SER A 109 -8.90 -15.94 -11.93
N GLY A 110 -9.42 -15.58 -13.08
CA GLY A 110 -10.77 -15.86 -13.55
C GLY A 110 -10.75 -16.56 -14.90
N GLU A 111 -11.92 -16.71 -15.49
CA GLU A 111 -12.04 -17.28 -16.83
C GLU A 111 -11.48 -16.33 -17.90
N GLY A 112 -10.97 -16.88 -19.01
CA GLY A 112 -10.63 -16.09 -20.20
C GLY A 112 -9.57 -15.01 -19.98
N ASN A 113 -8.51 -15.29 -19.21
CA ASN A 113 -7.43 -14.33 -18.91
C ASN A 113 -7.91 -13.09 -18.16
N GLN A 114 -8.92 -13.25 -17.31
CA GLN A 114 -9.42 -12.22 -16.39
C GLN A 114 -8.80 -12.41 -15.00
N TYR A 115 -8.69 -11.32 -14.27
CA TYR A 115 -8.12 -11.28 -12.93
C TYR A 115 -8.91 -10.32 -12.05
N GLY A 116 -8.93 -10.56 -10.76
CA GLY A 116 -9.51 -9.67 -9.76
C GLY A 116 -8.78 -9.82 -8.43
N ALA A 117 -8.92 -8.86 -7.55
CA ALA A 117 -8.50 -9.05 -6.17
C ALA A 117 -9.49 -9.96 -5.43
N ALA A 118 -8.98 -10.69 -4.46
CA ALA A 118 -9.76 -11.46 -3.49
C ALA A 118 -9.20 -11.23 -2.08
N VAL A 119 -10.05 -11.42 -1.08
CA VAL A 119 -9.68 -11.43 0.33
C VAL A 119 -10.12 -12.75 0.94
N ALA A 120 -9.20 -13.40 1.61
CA ALA A 120 -9.47 -14.60 2.39
C ALA A 120 -9.10 -14.39 3.86
N ARG A 121 -9.82 -15.09 4.75
CA ARG A 121 -9.47 -15.23 6.16
C ARG A 121 -9.05 -16.66 6.45
N ALA A 122 -8.16 -16.84 7.42
CA ALA A 122 -7.71 -18.15 7.84
C ALA A 122 -7.27 -18.12 9.31
N ILE A 123 -7.24 -19.27 9.96
CA ILE A 123 -6.63 -19.44 11.28
C ILE A 123 -5.13 -19.67 11.06
N LEU A 124 -4.30 -18.82 11.69
CA LEU A 124 -2.86 -19.03 11.70
C LEU A 124 -2.49 -20.00 12.83
N ASN A 125 -1.94 -21.12 12.43
CA ASN A 125 -1.38 -22.11 13.35
C ASN A 125 0.10 -22.36 13.03
N PHE A 126 0.78 -23.03 13.99
CA PHE A 126 2.14 -23.52 13.79
C PHE A 126 2.14 -25.03 14.00
N ASP A 127 2.81 -25.77 13.11
CA ASP A 127 2.99 -27.21 13.22
C ASP A 127 4.02 -27.59 14.31
N ASP A 128 4.25 -28.88 14.51
CA ASP A 128 5.21 -29.41 15.50
C ASP A 128 6.66 -28.93 15.25
N LYS A 129 6.96 -28.42 14.06
CA LYS A 129 8.27 -27.87 13.67
C LYS A 129 8.30 -26.34 13.70
N GLN A 130 7.29 -25.72 14.29
CA GLN A 130 7.10 -24.26 14.32
C GLN A 130 6.98 -23.64 12.92
N GLN A 131 6.50 -24.42 11.93
CA GLN A 131 6.21 -23.94 10.58
C GLN A 131 4.77 -23.41 10.52
N GLY A 132 4.59 -22.19 10.01
CA GLY A 132 3.27 -21.56 9.88
C GLY A 132 2.37 -22.29 8.87
N VAL A 133 1.11 -22.47 9.26
CA VAL A 133 0.07 -23.14 8.48
C VAL A 133 -1.21 -22.31 8.55
N LEU A 134 -1.80 -22.03 7.39
CA LEU A 134 -3.13 -21.42 7.29
C LEU A 134 -4.19 -22.52 7.22
N GLU A 135 -5.01 -22.59 8.26
CA GLU A 135 -6.10 -23.55 8.35
C GLU A 135 -7.46 -22.89 8.13
N ASN A 136 -8.42 -23.65 7.63
CA ASN A 136 -9.79 -23.20 7.39
C ASN A 136 -9.88 -21.93 6.53
N LEU A 137 -9.01 -21.84 5.50
CA LEU A 137 -8.99 -20.70 4.61
C LEU A 137 -10.34 -20.56 3.90
N GLU A 138 -10.95 -19.39 4.03
CA GLU A 138 -12.23 -19.02 3.44
C GLU A 138 -12.10 -17.71 2.66
N VAL A 139 -12.52 -17.69 1.40
CA VAL A 139 -12.54 -16.47 0.59
C VAL A 139 -13.83 -15.70 0.89
N ILE A 140 -13.71 -14.56 1.53
CA ILE A 140 -14.83 -13.75 2.01
C ILE A 140 -15.24 -12.61 1.08
N TRP A 141 -14.36 -12.22 0.16
CA TRP A 141 -14.65 -11.15 -0.80
C TRP A 141 -13.88 -11.34 -2.11
N ARG A 142 -14.46 -10.86 -3.21
CA ARG A 142 -13.84 -10.81 -4.54
C ARG A 142 -14.22 -9.54 -5.29
N GLN A 143 -13.27 -9.00 -6.04
CA GLN A 143 -13.58 -8.01 -7.07
C GLN A 143 -14.55 -8.58 -8.10
N SER A 144 -15.60 -7.82 -8.42
CA SER A 144 -16.63 -8.18 -9.39
C SER A 144 -16.97 -6.94 -10.26
N PRO A 145 -16.91 -7.08 -11.59
CA PRO A 145 -16.44 -8.26 -12.34
C PRO A 145 -14.92 -8.44 -12.29
N LYS A 146 -14.41 -9.64 -12.49
CA LYS A 146 -13.01 -9.84 -12.90
C LYS A 146 -12.82 -9.33 -14.33
N VAL A 147 -11.67 -8.74 -14.62
CA VAL A 147 -11.37 -8.12 -15.91
C VAL A 147 -9.96 -8.46 -16.39
N SER A 148 -9.70 -8.26 -17.67
CA SER A 148 -8.35 -8.45 -18.24
C SER A 148 -7.35 -7.43 -17.71
N GLY A 149 -6.07 -7.76 -17.75
CA GLY A 149 -4.97 -6.92 -17.27
C GLY A 149 -4.62 -7.16 -15.81
N LYS A 150 -3.40 -6.76 -15.43
CA LYS A 150 -2.79 -7.05 -14.14
C LYS A 150 -2.37 -5.76 -13.40
N GLY A 151 -3.21 -4.72 -13.42
CA GLY A 151 -2.96 -3.46 -12.73
C GLY A 151 -4.14 -2.98 -11.90
N HIS A 152 -3.89 -2.02 -11.00
CA HIS A 152 -4.84 -1.33 -10.14
C HIS A 152 -5.78 -2.28 -9.38
N TYR A 153 -5.21 -3.18 -8.60
CA TYR A 153 -6.02 -4.09 -7.77
C TYR A 153 -6.55 -3.40 -6.51
N GLY A 154 -5.82 -2.43 -5.96
CA GLY A 154 -6.07 -1.89 -4.62
C GLY A 154 -5.72 -2.95 -3.59
N HIS A 155 -6.74 -3.51 -2.95
CA HIS A 155 -6.80 -4.63 -2.01
C HIS A 155 -6.05 -4.43 -0.67
N ARG A 156 -5.92 -3.17 -0.20
CA ARG A 156 -5.56 -2.88 1.19
C ARG A 156 -6.76 -3.11 2.11
N MET A 157 -6.48 -3.49 3.32
CA MET A 157 -7.45 -3.85 4.34
C MET A 157 -7.21 -3.10 5.64
N ALA A 158 -8.29 -2.69 6.30
CA ALA A 158 -8.22 -2.13 7.65
C ALA A 158 -9.47 -2.50 8.43
N PHE A 159 -9.32 -2.81 9.73
CA PHE A 159 -10.43 -2.96 10.64
C PHE A 159 -10.70 -1.65 11.38
N ASP A 160 -11.98 -1.31 11.56
CA ASP A 160 -12.34 -0.28 12.50
C ASP A 160 -12.41 -0.83 13.94
N ASP A 161 -12.67 0.06 14.90
CA ASP A 161 -12.79 -0.27 16.33
C ASP A 161 -14.05 -1.11 16.67
N GLN A 162 -15.01 -1.18 15.74
CA GLN A 162 -16.21 -1.99 15.85
C GLN A 162 -16.06 -3.39 15.24
N GLY A 163 -14.92 -3.65 14.58
CA GLY A 163 -14.62 -4.92 13.95
C GLY A 163 -15.15 -5.07 12.53
N PHE A 164 -15.54 -3.99 11.86
CA PHE A 164 -15.85 -4.03 10.43
C PHE A 164 -14.58 -3.99 9.60
N LEU A 165 -14.54 -4.83 8.57
CA LEU A 165 -13.45 -4.90 7.61
C LEU A 165 -13.70 -3.93 6.45
N PHE A 166 -12.76 -3.01 6.23
CA PHE A 166 -12.72 -2.16 5.06
C PHE A 166 -11.70 -2.69 4.06
N ILE A 167 -12.06 -2.69 2.77
CA ILE A 167 -11.21 -3.19 1.69
C ILE A 167 -11.17 -2.15 0.58
N SER A 168 -9.98 -1.76 0.16
CA SER A 168 -9.82 -0.92 -1.02
C SER A 168 -9.89 -1.77 -2.30
N SER A 169 -10.58 -1.29 -3.30
CA SER A 169 -10.76 -1.97 -4.59
C SER A 169 -10.41 -1.01 -5.73
N GLY A 170 -9.31 -1.28 -6.44
CA GLY A 170 -8.90 -0.49 -7.58
C GLY A 170 -9.78 -0.69 -8.82
N GLU A 171 -9.78 0.29 -9.73
CA GLU A 171 -10.63 0.27 -10.93
C GLU A 171 -10.07 -0.61 -12.07
N ARG A 172 -8.95 -1.31 -11.86
CA ARG A 172 -8.34 -2.30 -12.75
C ARG A 172 -7.90 -1.73 -14.12
N GLN A 173 -7.55 -0.43 -14.16
CA GLN A 173 -7.17 0.31 -15.37
C GLN A 173 -8.30 0.34 -16.42
N LYS A 174 -9.56 0.37 -15.97
CA LYS A 174 -10.76 0.38 -16.84
C LYS A 174 -11.51 1.71 -16.82
N PHE A 175 -11.12 2.66 -15.95
CA PHE A 175 -11.72 3.99 -15.81
C PHE A 175 -13.18 3.95 -15.32
N ASP A 176 -14.14 3.79 -16.22
CA ASP A 176 -15.58 3.91 -15.98
C ASP A 176 -16.15 3.03 -14.86
N PRO A 177 -15.65 1.80 -14.59
CA PRO A 177 -16.11 1.01 -13.46
C PRO A 177 -16.02 1.71 -12.10
N ALA A 178 -15.14 2.70 -11.93
CA ALA A 178 -15.08 3.49 -10.70
C ALA A 178 -16.41 4.24 -10.41
N GLN A 179 -17.19 4.57 -11.45
CA GLN A 179 -18.50 5.22 -11.36
C GLN A 179 -19.67 4.22 -11.45
N ASP A 180 -19.43 3.00 -11.91
CA ASP A 180 -20.48 1.98 -12.02
C ASP A 180 -20.74 1.33 -10.66
N MET A 181 -21.96 1.51 -10.14
CA MET A 181 -22.36 0.96 -8.84
C MET A 181 -22.79 -0.51 -8.92
N THR A 182 -22.90 -1.10 -10.11
CA THR A 182 -23.26 -2.51 -10.28
C THR A 182 -22.08 -3.46 -10.08
N GLY A 183 -20.86 -2.91 -9.96
CA GLY A 183 -19.62 -3.60 -9.64
C GLY A 183 -18.89 -2.95 -8.48
N ASN A 184 -17.86 -3.64 -7.98
CA ASN A 184 -17.07 -3.13 -6.85
C ASN A 184 -15.65 -2.66 -7.23
N LEU A 185 -15.40 -2.42 -8.52
CA LEU A 185 -14.14 -1.84 -9.01
C LEU A 185 -14.11 -0.31 -8.76
N GLY A 186 -13.00 0.22 -8.25
CA GLY A 186 -12.86 1.64 -7.90
C GLY A 186 -13.72 2.05 -6.71
N LYS A 187 -13.72 1.24 -5.66
CA LYS A 187 -14.57 1.41 -4.46
C LYS A 187 -13.79 1.21 -3.18
N ILE A 188 -14.29 1.75 -2.09
CA ILE A 188 -14.00 1.24 -0.75
C ILE A 188 -15.21 0.39 -0.32
N ILE A 189 -14.94 -0.80 0.17
CA ILE A 189 -15.91 -1.82 0.58
C ILE A 189 -15.93 -1.88 2.11
N ARG A 190 -17.10 -2.13 2.72
CA ARG A 190 -17.24 -2.40 4.16
C ARG A 190 -18.04 -3.68 4.38
N LEU A 191 -17.47 -4.60 5.15
CA LEU A 191 -18.03 -5.92 5.46
C LEU A 191 -17.90 -6.22 6.96
N HIS A 192 -18.64 -7.22 7.41
CA HIS A 192 -18.31 -7.91 8.65
C HIS A 192 -17.04 -8.74 8.45
N ASP A 193 -16.44 -9.20 9.54
CA ASP A 193 -15.23 -10.01 9.57
C ASP A 193 -15.37 -11.38 8.83
N ASP A 194 -16.60 -11.84 8.64
CA ASP A 194 -16.94 -13.07 7.89
C ASP A 194 -17.30 -12.81 6.41
N GLY A 195 -17.21 -11.55 5.94
CA GLY A 195 -17.59 -11.17 4.58
C GLY A 195 -19.07 -10.90 4.38
N SER A 196 -19.91 -11.09 5.38
CA SER A 196 -21.32 -10.68 5.29
C SER A 196 -21.46 -9.16 5.26
N ILE A 197 -22.58 -8.69 4.68
CA ILE A 197 -22.79 -7.26 4.41
C ILE A 197 -23.51 -6.63 5.59
N PRO A 198 -22.95 -5.56 6.22
CA PRO A 198 -23.59 -4.79 7.27
C PRO A 198 -24.90 -4.13 6.77
N ASP A 199 -25.98 -4.25 7.54
CA ASP A 199 -27.31 -3.73 7.17
C ASP A 199 -27.40 -2.20 7.22
N ASP A 200 -26.45 -1.57 7.89
CA ASP A 200 -26.27 -0.12 7.94
C ASP A 200 -25.36 0.44 6.84
N ASN A 201 -24.86 -0.39 5.91
CA ASN A 201 -24.12 0.09 4.74
C ASN A 201 -24.97 1.07 3.92
N PRO A 202 -24.33 2.10 3.30
CA PRO A 202 -25.09 3.18 2.64
C PRO A 202 -26.00 2.69 1.50
N PHE A 203 -25.64 1.60 0.85
CA PHE A 203 -26.36 1.05 -0.30
C PHE A 203 -26.90 -0.37 -0.02
N PHE A 204 -27.07 -0.74 1.24
CA PHE A 204 -27.52 -2.08 1.65
C PHE A 204 -28.82 -2.53 0.94
N LYS A 205 -29.78 -1.59 0.81
CA LYS A 205 -31.09 -1.87 0.21
C LYS A 205 -31.05 -2.19 -1.29
N GLU A 206 -29.96 -1.81 -1.96
CA GLU A 206 -29.74 -2.10 -3.39
C GLU A 206 -29.42 -3.58 -3.62
N GLY A 207 -28.92 -4.27 -2.58
CA GLY A 207 -28.56 -5.67 -2.64
C GLY A 207 -27.32 -5.97 -3.50
N GLY A 208 -26.96 -7.23 -3.59
CA GLY A 208 -25.83 -7.71 -4.41
C GLY A 208 -24.50 -7.03 -4.11
N VAL A 209 -23.73 -6.76 -5.14
CA VAL A 209 -22.40 -6.13 -5.02
C VAL A 209 -22.50 -4.70 -4.52
N THR A 210 -23.54 -3.96 -4.91
CA THR A 210 -23.76 -2.56 -4.53
C THR A 210 -23.87 -2.40 -3.01
N ALA A 211 -24.50 -3.36 -2.33
CA ALA A 211 -24.68 -3.34 -0.88
C ALA A 211 -23.37 -3.36 -0.07
N GLN A 212 -22.25 -3.80 -0.67
CA GLN A 212 -20.93 -3.85 -0.04
C GLN A 212 -20.25 -2.47 -0.02
N ILE A 213 -20.67 -1.54 -0.89
CA ILE A 213 -19.94 -0.31 -1.20
C ILE A 213 -20.11 0.69 -0.05
N TRP A 214 -18.97 1.23 0.43
CA TRP A 214 -18.92 2.34 1.36
C TRP A 214 -18.75 3.68 0.65
N SER A 215 -17.83 3.76 -0.31
CA SER A 215 -17.57 4.93 -1.16
C SER A 215 -17.17 4.51 -2.58
N SER A 216 -17.24 5.42 -3.54
CA SER A 216 -17.00 5.16 -4.96
C SER A 216 -16.11 6.22 -5.61
N GLY A 217 -15.75 6.02 -6.88
CA GLY A 217 -14.97 6.99 -7.65
C GLY A 217 -13.49 6.99 -7.31
N HIS A 218 -12.96 5.86 -6.85
CA HIS A 218 -11.55 5.66 -6.56
C HIS A 218 -10.80 5.08 -7.77
N ARG A 219 -9.52 5.46 -7.90
CA ARG A 219 -8.69 4.91 -8.97
C ARG A 219 -7.93 3.66 -8.51
N ASN A 220 -6.93 3.84 -7.66
CA ASN A 220 -6.10 2.75 -7.16
C ASN A 220 -5.63 3.08 -5.74
N PRO A 221 -6.49 2.91 -4.75
CA PRO A 221 -6.14 3.15 -3.36
C PRO A 221 -5.21 2.03 -2.85
N LEU A 222 -4.00 2.43 -2.44
CA LEU A 222 -2.93 1.51 -2.00
C LEU A 222 -2.52 1.71 -0.54
N GLY A 223 -3.15 2.63 0.16
CA GLY A 223 -3.02 2.77 1.59
C GLY A 223 -4.38 3.01 2.24
N LEU A 224 -4.62 2.43 3.41
CA LEU A 224 -5.90 2.48 4.10
C LEU A 224 -5.67 2.42 5.62
N ALA A 225 -5.97 3.51 6.34
CA ALA A 225 -5.78 3.56 7.78
C ALA A 225 -6.84 4.42 8.48
N PHE A 226 -7.07 4.11 9.76
CA PHE A 226 -7.89 4.92 10.64
C PHE A 226 -7.02 5.89 11.44
N ASP A 227 -7.51 7.12 11.66
CA ASP A 227 -6.92 8.04 12.60
C ASP A 227 -7.43 7.78 14.04
N ASP A 228 -6.96 8.56 15.01
CA ASP A 228 -7.34 8.44 16.43
C ASP A 228 -8.79 8.83 16.73
N GLN A 229 -9.49 9.44 15.77
CA GLN A 229 -10.92 9.74 15.86
C GLN A 229 -11.80 8.67 15.20
N GLY A 230 -11.20 7.57 14.73
CA GLY A 230 -11.89 6.50 14.01
C GLY A 230 -12.34 6.88 12.61
N ARG A 231 -11.73 7.89 11.99
CA ARG A 231 -12.01 8.31 10.62
C ARG A 231 -11.11 7.56 9.65
N LEU A 232 -11.70 6.99 8.61
CA LEU A 232 -10.97 6.25 7.60
C LEU A 232 -10.32 7.20 6.59
N TRP A 233 -9.04 6.96 6.29
CA TRP A 233 -8.28 7.68 5.28
C TRP A 233 -7.71 6.70 4.26
N ASN A 234 -7.57 7.16 3.02
CA ASN A 234 -6.84 6.40 2.00
C ASN A 234 -5.87 7.27 1.23
N THR A 235 -4.76 6.66 0.81
CA THR A 235 -3.92 7.21 -0.24
C THR A 235 -4.19 6.48 -1.55
N GLU A 236 -4.28 7.22 -2.64
CA GLU A 236 -4.43 6.62 -3.95
C GLU A 236 -3.57 7.25 -5.03
N MET A 237 -3.17 6.42 -5.99
CA MET A 237 -2.43 6.87 -7.16
C MET A 237 -3.37 7.55 -8.15
N GLY A 238 -3.10 8.81 -8.44
CA GLY A 238 -3.70 9.54 -9.53
C GLY A 238 -3.24 9.04 -10.91
N PRO A 239 -3.77 9.60 -12.01
CA PRO A 239 -3.27 9.33 -13.35
C PRO A 239 -1.90 9.99 -13.58
N LEU A 240 -1.72 10.85 -14.57
CA LEU A 240 -0.48 11.64 -14.70
C LEU A 240 -0.50 12.76 -13.65
N HIS A 241 0.16 12.55 -12.50
CA HIS A 241 0.07 13.35 -11.28
C HIS A 241 -1.28 13.22 -10.56
N GLY A 242 -1.54 14.08 -9.56
CA GLY A 242 -2.79 14.12 -8.83
C GLY A 242 -3.00 12.89 -7.94
N ASP A 243 -1.92 12.35 -7.35
CA ASP A 243 -2.04 11.37 -6.25
C ASP A 243 -2.70 12.05 -5.06
N GLU A 244 -3.47 11.31 -4.27
CA GLU A 244 -4.40 11.89 -3.31
C GLU A 244 -4.25 11.28 -1.91
N LEU A 245 -4.54 12.09 -0.89
CA LEU A 245 -4.91 11.63 0.44
C LEU A 245 -6.37 12.05 0.69
N ASN A 246 -7.22 11.09 0.86
CA ASN A 246 -8.65 11.24 1.03
C ASN A 246 -9.12 10.91 2.43
N LEU A 247 -9.99 11.74 3.02
CA LEU A 247 -10.82 11.34 4.15
C LEU A 247 -12.05 10.59 3.60
N VAL A 248 -12.09 9.27 3.85
CA VAL A 248 -13.12 8.40 3.27
C VAL A 248 -14.44 8.54 4.02
N LYS A 249 -15.43 9.15 3.38
CA LYS A 249 -16.76 9.38 3.95
C LYS A 249 -17.79 8.44 3.38
N ARG A 250 -18.75 8.05 4.23
CA ARG A 250 -19.88 7.17 3.88
C ARG A 250 -20.67 7.71 2.71
N ALA A 251 -20.95 6.89 1.70
CA ALA A 251 -21.74 7.19 0.48
C ALA A 251 -21.16 8.28 -0.43
N LYS A 252 -19.92 8.73 -0.22
CA LYS A 252 -19.31 9.74 -1.07
C LYS A 252 -18.68 9.14 -2.33
N ASN A 253 -18.65 9.98 -3.38
CA ASN A 253 -18.02 9.69 -4.67
C ASN A 253 -16.83 10.62 -4.85
N TYR A 254 -15.63 10.04 -5.03
CA TYR A 254 -14.34 10.74 -5.17
C TYR A 254 -14.01 11.12 -6.63
N GLY A 255 -14.90 10.79 -7.54
CA GLY A 255 -15.00 11.40 -8.86
C GLY A 255 -14.22 10.75 -9.98
N TYR A 256 -13.19 9.90 -9.71
CA TYR A 256 -12.45 9.29 -10.80
C TYR A 256 -13.34 8.39 -11.67
N PRO A 257 -13.24 8.40 -13.02
CA PRO A 257 -12.35 9.19 -13.88
C PRO A 257 -12.94 10.52 -14.38
N THR A 258 -14.08 10.94 -13.84
CA THR A 258 -14.81 12.14 -14.27
C THR A 258 -14.14 13.43 -13.81
N VAL A 259 -13.51 13.38 -12.63
CA VAL A 259 -12.73 14.45 -12.02
C VAL A 259 -11.45 13.88 -11.40
N SER A 260 -10.35 14.63 -11.46
CA SER A 260 -9.06 14.32 -10.82
C SER A 260 -8.15 15.55 -10.95
N ASN A 261 -7.28 15.79 -9.95
CA ASN A 261 -6.23 16.82 -10.04
C ASN A 261 -5.02 16.37 -10.88
N GLY A 262 -5.13 15.23 -11.57
CA GLY A 262 -4.18 14.73 -12.55
C GLY A 262 -4.85 14.49 -13.90
N ASP A 263 -4.04 14.42 -14.95
CA ASP A 263 -4.51 14.25 -16.33
C ASP A 263 -4.31 12.81 -16.82
N HIS A 264 -4.96 12.42 -17.91
CA HIS A 264 -4.66 11.16 -18.57
C HIS A 264 -3.20 11.11 -19.05
N TYR A 265 -2.58 9.94 -19.05
CA TYR A 265 -1.23 9.74 -19.59
C TYR A 265 -1.10 10.13 -21.08
N SER A 266 -2.21 10.16 -21.80
CA SER A 266 -2.27 10.66 -23.19
C SER A 266 -2.16 12.19 -23.32
N GLY A 267 -2.20 12.91 -22.19
CA GLY A 267 -2.28 14.37 -22.14
C GLY A 267 -3.70 14.94 -22.22
N LYS A 268 -4.73 14.09 -22.39
CA LYS A 268 -6.11 14.52 -22.32
C LYS A 268 -6.43 15.02 -20.90
N LYS A 269 -7.03 16.20 -20.81
CA LYS A 269 -7.42 16.79 -19.53
C LYS A 269 -8.56 16.03 -18.86
N ILE A 270 -8.46 15.94 -17.53
CA ILE A 270 -9.55 15.60 -16.64
C ILE A 270 -9.89 16.89 -15.87
N PRO A 271 -11.16 17.25 -15.67
CA PRO A 271 -11.53 18.40 -14.85
C PRO A 271 -10.96 18.28 -13.43
N ASP A 272 -10.41 19.35 -12.89
CA ASP A 272 -9.91 19.39 -11.50
C ASP A 272 -11.08 19.42 -10.50
N HIS A 273 -10.85 18.97 -9.27
CA HIS A 273 -11.89 18.87 -8.22
C HIS A 273 -12.54 20.21 -7.87
N ASP A 274 -11.83 21.32 -7.96
CA ASP A 274 -12.38 22.67 -7.71
C ASP A 274 -13.46 23.07 -8.72
N THR A 275 -13.49 22.44 -9.88
CA THR A 275 -14.51 22.66 -10.92
C THR A 275 -15.76 21.77 -10.77
N ARG A 276 -15.72 20.78 -9.87
CA ARG A 276 -16.75 19.74 -9.69
C ARG A 276 -17.07 19.50 -8.21
N PRO A 277 -17.75 20.45 -7.55
CA PRO A 277 -18.07 20.35 -6.12
C PRO A 277 -19.11 19.28 -5.77
N ASP A 278 -19.68 18.61 -6.75
CA ASP A 278 -20.56 17.46 -6.62
C ASP A 278 -19.80 16.17 -6.23
N PHE A 279 -18.48 16.14 -6.41
CA PHE A 279 -17.61 15.07 -5.93
C PHE A 279 -16.87 15.46 -4.65
N GLU A 280 -16.55 14.48 -3.80
CA GLU A 280 -15.72 14.72 -2.62
C GLU A 280 -14.27 14.94 -3.06
N ALA A 281 -13.69 16.07 -2.68
CA ALA A 281 -12.32 16.41 -3.04
C ALA A 281 -11.31 15.79 -2.06
N PRO A 282 -10.09 15.45 -2.50
CA PRO A 282 -9.01 15.03 -1.62
C PRO A 282 -8.65 16.12 -0.62
N LYS A 283 -8.15 15.72 0.55
CA LYS A 283 -7.71 16.64 1.61
C LYS A 283 -6.31 17.20 1.32
N THR A 284 -5.51 16.43 0.60
CA THR A 284 -4.28 16.92 -0.07
C THR A 284 -4.00 16.08 -1.32
N TRP A 285 -3.25 16.64 -2.25
CA TRP A 285 -2.86 15.97 -3.48
C TRP A 285 -1.48 16.42 -3.95
N TRP A 286 -0.85 15.64 -4.83
CA TRP A 286 0.54 15.85 -5.21
C TRP A 286 0.76 16.03 -6.71
N LYS A 287 1.52 17.09 -7.00
CA LYS A 287 2.09 17.35 -8.32
C LYS A 287 3.52 17.92 -8.13
N PRO A 288 4.56 17.20 -8.47
CA PRO A 288 4.59 15.90 -9.17
C PRO A 288 4.09 14.73 -8.30
N THR A 289 3.82 13.60 -8.95
CA THR A 289 3.35 12.37 -8.33
C THR A 289 4.33 11.85 -7.26
N ILE A 290 3.79 11.32 -6.17
CA ILE A 290 4.52 10.58 -5.15
C ILE A 290 4.38 9.05 -5.30
N ALA A 291 3.40 8.60 -6.12
CA ALA A 291 3.02 7.19 -6.23
C ALA A 291 2.91 6.54 -4.84
N PRO A 292 1.91 6.95 -4.03
CA PRO A 292 1.78 6.48 -2.67
C PRO A 292 1.50 4.98 -2.64
N ALA A 293 2.04 4.32 -1.65
CA ALA A 293 1.74 2.94 -1.30
C ALA A 293 0.98 2.92 0.04
N GLU A 294 1.47 2.23 1.06
CA GLU A 294 0.80 2.20 2.36
C GLU A 294 0.89 3.54 3.10
N LEU A 295 -0.04 3.72 4.05
CA LEU A 295 0.02 4.78 5.05
C LEU A 295 -0.32 4.23 6.43
N ILE A 296 0.27 4.82 7.45
CA ILE A 296 -0.12 4.59 8.85
C ILE A 296 -0.41 5.92 9.54
N TYR A 297 -1.33 5.90 10.51
CA TYR A 297 -1.47 6.97 11.48
C TYR A 297 -0.53 6.70 12.65
N TYR A 298 0.48 7.56 12.82
CA TYR A 298 1.49 7.34 13.84
C TYR A 298 1.01 7.80 15.22
N SER A 299 0.99 6.87 16.18
CA SER A 299 0.58 7.09 17.57
C SER A 299 1.67 6.75 18.60
N GLY A 300 2.83 6.28 18.15
CA GLY A 300 3.92 5.80 19.00
C GLY A 300 4.61 6.88 19.82
N ASP A 301 5.40 6.42 20.80
CA ASP A 301 6.15 7.29 21.71
C ASP A 301 7.59 7.58 21.26
N MET A 302 8.13 6.79 20.33
CA MET A 302 9.53 6.94 19.90
C MET A 302 9.75 8.24 19.12
N PHE A 303 8.81 8.62 18.27
CA PHE A 303 8.84 9.86 17.49
C PHE A 303 7.69 10.78 17.91
N VAL A 304 7.79 11.37 19.10
CA VAL A 304 6.72 12.19 19.69
C VAL A 304 6.24 13.30 18.74
N ASP A 305 7.16 13.89 17.98
CA ASP A 305 6.85 14.96 17.01
C ASP A 305 6.09 14.44 15.77
N TRP A 306 6.00 13.11 15.59
CA TRP A 306 5.27 12.49 14.48
C TRP A 306 3.85 12.05 14.86
N ARG A 307 3.48 12.14 16.14
CA ARG A 307 2.12 11.88 16.58
C ARG A 307 1.12 12.75 15.83
N ASN A 308 -0.09 12.24 15.64
CA ASN A 308 -1.15 12.89 14.89
C ASN A 308 -0.77 13.20 13.43
N SER A 309 0.10 12.38 12.85
CA SER A 309 0.50 12.47 11.45
C SER A 309 0.26 11.14 10.75
N PHE A 310 -0.05 11.22 9.47
CA PHE A 310 0.14 10.07 8.60
C PHE A 310 1.59 10.01 8.11
N LEU A 311 2.13 8.80 8.11
CA LEU A 311 3.36 8.47 7.41
C LEU A 311 2.99 7.66 6.16
N ILE A 312 3.42 8.12 4.99
CA ILE A 312 3.07 7.54 3.70
C ILE A 312 4.33 6.98 3.04
N ALA A 313 4.28 5.73 2.62
CA ALA A 313 5.30 5.11 1.81
C ALA A 313 5.26 5.65 0.37
N GLY A 314 6.32 6.31 -0.07
CA GLY A 314 6.43 6.96 -1.39
C GLY A 314 7.32 6.17 -2.34
N LEU A 315 6.74 5.60 -3.40
CA LEU A 315 7.49 4.85 -4.39
C LEU A 315 8.29 5.76 -5.34
N LYS A 316 7.67 6.82 -5.84
CA LYS A 316 8.28 7.69 -6.85
C LYS A 316 9.35 8.60 -6.28
N PRO A 317 9.13 9.29 -5.16
CA PRO A 317 10.13 10.15 -4.54
C PRO A 317 11.19 9.37 -3.76
N LYS A 318 11.01 8.04 -3.59
CA LYS A 318 11.90 7.18 -2.79
C LYS A 318 12.01 7.69 -1.35
N ALA A 319 10.89 7.97 -0.73
CA ALA A 319 10.83 8.70 0.52
C ALA A 319 9.67 8.23 1.40
N ILE A 320 9.77 8.53 2.68
CA ILE A 320 8.63 8.56 3.61
C ILE A 320 8.11 9.99 3.65
N ILE A 321 6.80 10.16 3.53
CA ILE A 321 6.14 11.46 3.51
C ILE A 321 5.31 11.60 4.78
N ARG A 322 5.55 12.65 5.56
CA ARG A 322 4.76 12.96 6.76
C ARG A 322 3.71 14.02 6.46
N VAL A 323 2.47 13.69 6.75
CA VAL A 323 1.30 14.56 6.56
C VAL A 323 0.64 14.79 7.92
N VAL A 324 0.60 16.04 8.36
CA VAL A 324 -0.12 16.43 9.58
C VAL A 324 -1.58 16.66 9.24
N ILE A 325 -2.46 16.22 10.17
CA ILE A 325 -3.89 16.40 10.09
C ILE A 325 -4.33 17.43 11.12
N ASP A 326 -5.18 18.35 10.69
CA ASP A 326 -5.90 19.29 11.53
C ASP A 326 -7.38 19.25 11.13
N ASP A 327 -8.20 18.61 11.96
CA ASP A 327 -9.57 18.22 11.65
C ASP A 327 -9.68 17.48 10.31
N GLU A 328 -10.39 18.02 9.33
CA GLU A 328 -10.50 17.46 7.96
C GLU A 328 -9.43 17.99 6.99
N SER A 329 -8.52 18.83 7.42
CA SER A 329 -7.41 19.31 6.61
C SER A 329 -6.18 18.41 6.73
N ALA A 330 -5.41 18.29 5.65
CA ALA A 330 -4.18 17.51 5.62
C ALA A 330 -3.08 18.27 4.89
N LYS A 331 -1.86 18.28 5.45
CA LYS A 331 -0.72 19.00 4.87
C LYS A 331 0.56 18.20 5.00
N GLU A 332 1.24 17.99 3.86
CA GLU A 332 2.63 17.49 3.89
C GLU A 332 3.53 18.50 4.61
N VAL A 333 4.28 18.02 5.60
CA VAL A 333 5.19 18.85 6.39
C VAL A 333 6.64 18.41 6.28
N GLU A 334 6.89 17.13 6.00
CA GLU A 334 8.23 16.57 5.88
C GLU A 334 8.28 15.47 4.84
N ARG A 335 9.45 15.29 4.27
CA ARG A 335 9.75 14.21 3.34
C ARG A 335 11.16 13.71 3.62
N PHE A 336 11.28 12.44 3.99
CA PHE A 336 12.54 11.79 4.34
C PHE A 336 13.01 10.97 3.13
N ASP A 337 14.07 11.42 2.47
CA ASP A 337 14.66 10.73 1.32
C ASP A 337 15.35 9.45 1.79
N MET A 338 14.81 8.31 1.38
CA MET A 338 15.35 6.98 1.70
C MET A 338 16.30 6.45 0.60
N GLY A 339 16.40 7.15 -0.53
CA GLY A 339 17.21 6.72 -1.69
C GLY A 339 16.63 5.55 -2.49
N VAL A 340 15.64 4.86 -1.93
CA VAL A 340 14.98 3.67 -2.50
C VAL A 340 13.46 3.82 -2.43
N ARG A 341 12.76 3.06 -3.27
CA ARG A 341 11.29 3.01 -3.26
C ARG A 341 10.81 2.34 -1.99
N ILE A 342 9.88 2.95 -1.29
CA ILE A 342 9.27 2.38 -0.07
C ILE A 342 7.88 1.84 -0.42
N ARG A 343 7.68 0.54 -0.17
CA ARG A 343 6.43 -0.19 -0.47
C ARG A 343 5.47 -0.17 0.69
N GLU A 344 5.99 -0.36 1.89
CA GLU A 344 5.20 -0.60 3.08
C GLU A 344 5.76 0.22 4.24
N ILE A 345 4.89 0.60 5.15
CA ILE A 345 5.25 1.27 6.39
C ILE A 345 4.34 0.78 7.52
N GLU A 346 4.93 0.49 8.69
CA GLU A 346 4.20 -0.05 9.84
C GLU A 346 4.79 0.51 11.14
N GLN A 347 3.96 0.64 12.17
CA GLN A 347 4.41 1.04 13.51
C GLN A 347 4.66 -0.21 14.35
N GLY A 348 5.90 -0.38 14.80
CA GLY A 348 6.26 -1.46 15.71
C GLY A 348 5.70 -1.26 17.13
N PRO A 349 5.65 -2.35 17.93
CA PRO A 349 5.12 -2.31 19.31
C PRO A 349 5.94 -1.41 20.25
N ASP A 350 7.19 -1.13 19.91
CA ASP A 350 8.08 -0.20 20.63
C ASP A 350 8.00 1.25 20.12
N GLY A 351 7.11 1.54 19.18
CA GLY A 351 6.96 2.83 18.54
C GLY A 351 7.98 3.13 17.44
N ALA A 352 8.89 2.19 17.14
CA ALA A 352 9.75 2.29 15.96
C ALA A 352 8.90 2.24 14.68
N VAL A 353 9.38 2.89 13.61
CA VAL A 353 8.76 2.78 12.30
C VAL A 353 9.51 1.73 11.49
N TRP A 354 8.75 0.80 10.92
CA TRP A 354 9.28 -0.25 10.08
C TRP A 354 8.86 -0.03 8.63
N VAL A 355 9.74 -0.31 7.70
CA VAL A 355 9.44 -0.13 6.27
C VAL A 355 9.98 -1.29 5.45
N LEU A 356 9.25 -1.62 4.37
CA LEU A 356 9.73 -2.50 3.32
C LEU A 356 10.13 -1.67 2.10
N GLU A 357 11.32 -1.92 1.59
CA GLU A 357 11.71 -1.45 0.26
C GLU A 357 10.87 -2.16 -0.83
N ASP A 358 10.81 -1.58 -2.04
CA ASP A 358 10.06 -2.13 -3.17
C ASP A 358 11.02 -2.73 -4.19
N GLY A 359 10.82 -4.00 -4.55
CA GLY A 359 11.58 -4.73 -5.57
C GLY A 359 12.18 -6.03 -5.06
N THR A 360 13.04 -6.64 -5.88
CA THR A 360 13.86 -7.80 -5.51
C THR A 360 15.03 -7.37 -4.62
N GLU A 361 15.53 -8.27 -3.76
CA GLU A 361 16.61 -7.96 -2.81
C GLU A 361 16.24 -6.74 -1.92
N ALA A 362 14.94 -6.60 -1.62
CA ALA A 362 14.39 -5.49 -0.87
C ALA A 362 14.63 -5.68 0.63
N LYS A 363 14.88 -4.60 1.34
CA LYS A 363 15.19 -4.65 2.77
C LYS A 363 13.97 -4.39 3.61
N LEU A 364 13.90 -5.11 4.72
CA LEU A 364 13.12 -4.72 5.88
C LEU A 364 13.99 -3.83 6.76
N LEU A 365 13.57 -2.61 6.97
CA LEU A 365 14.29 -1.59 7.74
C LEU A 365 13.52 -1.23 9.01
N LYS A 366 14.26 -1.06 10.11
CA LYS A 366 13.75 -0.50 11.37
C LYS A 366 14.31 0.91 11.54
N LEU A 367 13.42 1.88 11.75
CA LEU A 367 13.76 3.29 12.00
C LEU A 367 13.60 3.59 13.48
N THR A 368 14.66 4.12 14.11
CA THR A 368 14.67 4.47 15.53
C THR A 368 15.23 5.88 15.73
N ARG A 369 14.93 6.49 16.88
CA ARG A 369 15.41 7.82 17.23
C ARG A 369 16.89 7.82 17.59
#